data_3f39c14473b4de5b754324972651a4b1
#
_entry.id   3f39c14473b4de5b754324972651a4b1
#
_cell.length_a   1.000
_cell.length_b   1.000
_cell.length_c   1.000
_cell.angle_alpha   90.00
_cell.angle_beta   90.00
_cell.angle_gamma   90.00
#
_symmetry.space_group_name_H-M   'P 1'
#
loop_
_entity.id
_entity.type
_entity.pdbx_description
1 polymer ?
#
loop_
_entity_poly.entity_id
_entity_poly.type
_entity_poly.pdbx_seq_one_letter_code
_entity_poly.pdbx_strand_id
1 'polypeptide(L)'
;MKTNQFLSMLSMACFLLSGLTSFAQQTIQTPLPAGITTQQASSYQIRPSHLANVQSNKEEEQRTTVYRKANGAVMEAIPAGKKFNSKTFADKFHAAIKDQVTGYALQLRLNGAANQTLIWNWAQTPANASQGWTLDRRMHVASVSKLVTGIAMLKLLDEKGISVDAKIINYLPTYWAKGANIGQISFRNLLQHRSGFATGGSASDFSTMKARVAAGVPGTGNYDYENMNFGLCRILTAVINGNVDKNANYGILNDQIWDMLTVNAYRNYVQAKVLTPAGVGGAGFAPAAGGALAYRFPHLNQGGWNSGDLSTMSGGAGWRLSVKEVLNVMDHARRKGTILPANRTQFLLDNRLGIDQIIDTPAGKLYNKNGAWRDGACENNPRMEQCVAVFLPGGYELVVFVNSRISAGCTSLRNLVTETYLESFQ
;
A
#
# COMPACT_ATOMS: atom_id res chain seq x y z
N MET A 1 57.80 -50.57 46.85
CA MET A 1 57.96 -50.71 45.37
C MET A 1 56.65 -50.54 44.71
N LYS A 2 56.32 -49.37 44.21
CA LYS A 2 55.34 -49.00 43.22
C LYS A 2 55.17 -47.48 43.22
N THR A 3 56.07 -46.79 42.63
CA THR A 3 56.01 -45.37 42.28
C THR A 3 56.57 -45.26 40.88
N ASN A 4 55.95 -44.45 40.02
CA ASN A 4 56.26 -44.12 38.65
C ASN A 4 55.38 -44.77 37.56
N GLN A 5 54.17 -44.29 37.50
CA GLN A 5 53.37 -44.32 36.22
C GLN A 5 52.27 -43.23 36.21
N PHE A 6 52.59 -42.01 36.61
CA PHE A 6 51.58 -40.91 36.60
C PHE A 6 52.09 -39.61 36.00
N LEU A 7 53.16 -39.63 35.19
CA LEU A 7 53.72 -38.42 34.62
C LEU A 7 53.82 -38.39 33.07
N SER A 8 53.11 -39.26 32.35
CA SER A 8 53.19 -39.25 30.88
C SER A 8 51.86 -38.98 30.15
N MET A 9 50.80 -38.58 30.85
CA MET A 9 49.50 -38.22 30.22
C MET A 9 49.12 -36.75 30.31
N LEU A 10 49.96 -35.87 30.79
CA LEU A 10 49.69 -34.44 30.89
C LEU A 10 50.42 -33.59 29.85
N SER A 11 51.17 -34.18 28.93
CA SER A 11 51.89 -33.41 27.90
C SER A 11 51.31 -33.54 26.46
N MET A 12 50.23 -34.28 26.30
CA MET A 12 49.61 -34.47 24.99
C MET A 12 48.27 -33.73 24.81
N ALA A 13 47.80 -33.02 25.87
CA ALA A 13 46.55 -32.24 25.82
C ALA A 13 46.76 -30.76 25.51
N CYS A 14 48.00 -30.27 25.39
CA CYS A 14 48.30 -28.84 25.14
C CYS A 14 48.65 -28.51 23.66
N PHE A 15 48.69 -29.50 22.77
CA PHE A 15 49.04 -29.27 21.34
C PHE A 15 47.88 -29.39 20.34
N LEU A 16 46.64 -29.54 20.81
CA LEU A 16 45.46 -29.59 19.94
C LEU A 16 44.52 -28.37 20.03
N LEU A 17 44.93 -27.31 20.73
CA LEU A 17 44.16 -26.08 20.88
C LEU A 17 44.71 -24.86 20.12
N SER A 18 45.73 -25.03 19.27
CA SER A 18 46.33 -23.93 18.50
C SER A 18 46.04 -23.98 16.99
N GLY A 19 45.04 -24.74 16.57
CA GLY A 19 44.68 -24.95 15.15
C GLY A 19 43.30 -24.48 14.71
N LEU A 20 42.53 -23.89 15.59
CA LEU A 20 41.30 -23.17 15.21
C LEU A 20 41.59 -21.66 15.05
N THR A 21 42.46 -21.29 14.13
CA THR A 21 42.36 -19.99 13.51
C THR A 21 41.03 -19.97 12.79
N SER A 22 40.04 -19.38 13.46
CA SER A 22 38.81 -19.03 12.79
C SER A 22 39.19 -18.16 11.58
N PHE A 23 39.09 -18.70 10.40
CA PHE A 23 38.92 -17.89 9.21
C PHE A 23 37.58 -17.18 9.40
N ALA A 24 37.54 -16.14 10.23
CA ALA A 24 36.56 -15.11 10.11
C ALA A 24 36.79 -14.55 8.70
N GLN A 25 36.02 -15.05 7.74
CA GLN A 25 35.91 -14.40 6.47
C GLN A 25 35.65 -12.92 6.81
N GLN A 26 36.64 -12.08 6.60
CA GLN A 26 36.44 -10.63 6.66
C GLN A 26 35.44 -10.31 5.57
N THR A 27 34.16 -10.31 5.93
CA THR A 27 33.10 -9.89 5.04
C THR A 27 33.40 -8.42 4.78
N ILE A 28 33.77 -8.07 3.57
CA ILE A 28 34.01 -6.69 3.17
C ILE A 28 32.71 -5.96 3.43
N GLN A 29 32.70 -5.07 4.43
CA GLN A 29 31.53 -4.28 4.75
C GLN A 29 31.46 -3.12 3.76
N THR A 30 30.27 -2.90 3.24
CA THR A 30 29.99 -1.71 2.40
C THR A 30 30.14 -0.46 3.27
N PRO A 31 30.83 0.59 2.79
CA PRO A 31 30.87 1.87 3.48
C PRO A 31 29.45 2.39 3.77
N LEU A 32 29.29 3.07 4.90
CA LEU A 32 28.00 3.68 5.23
C LEU A 32 27.60 4.66 4.14
N PRO A 33 26.32 4.69 3.75
CA PRO A 33 25.81 5.66 2.78
C PRO A 33 26.04 7.10 3.24
N ALA A 34 26.25 7.99 2.29
CA ALA A 34 26.44 9.41 2.60
C ALA A 34 25.26 9.95 3.42
N GLY A 35 25.57 10.66 4.51
CA GLY A 35 24.56 11.23 5.42
C GLY A 35 24.02 10.26 6.49
N ILE A 36 24.46 9.00 6.53
CA ILE A 36 24.11 8.05 7.58
C ILE A 36 25.34 7.85 8.48
N THR A 37 25.22 8.18 9.76
CA THR A 37 26.23 7.89 10.77
C THR A 37 25.97 6.55 11.46
N THR A 38 27.01 5.93 12.00
CA THR A 38 26.88 4.71 12.82
C THR A 38 25.90 4.92 13.97
N GLN A 39 25.93 6.08 14.62
CA GLN A 39 25.02 6.42 15.70
C GLN A 39 23.55 6.47 15.23
N GLN A 40 23.28 7.09 14.08
CA GLN A 40 21.92 7.12 13.51
C GLN A 40 21.44 5.71 13.17
N ALA A 41 22.29 4.89 12.55
CA ALA A 41 21.94 3.52 12.20
C ALA A 41 21.70 2.65 13.43
N SER A 42 22.56 2.73 14.45
CA SER A 42 22.45 1.93 15.68
C SER A 42 21.25 2.34 16.55
N SER A 43 20.85 3.61 16.51
CA SER A 43 19.67 4.11 17.24
C SER A 43 18.36 3.92 16.46
N TYR A 44 18.43 3.59 15.18
CA TYR A 44 17.24 3.40 14.35
C TYR A 44 16.46 2.15 14.78
N GLN A 45 15.20 2.33 15.04
CA GLN A 45 14.29 1.26 15.40
C GLN A 45 13.48 0.86 14.16
N ILE A 46 13.66 -0.37 13.69
CA ILE A 46 12.74 -0.98 12.73
C ILE A 46 11.40 -1.14 13.44
N ARG A 47 10.45 -0.28 13.10
CA ARG A 47 9.12 -0.32 13.74
C ARG A 47 8.37 -1.53 13.20
N PRO A 48 7.86 -2.43 14.07
CA PRO A 48 6.92 -3.44 13.63
C PRO A 48 5.73 -2.77 12.94
N SER A 49 5.26 -3.34 11.84
CA SER A 49 4.00 -2.91 11.28
C SER A 49 2.92 -3.19 12.31
N HIS A 50 2.24 -2.15 12.81
CA HIS A 50 1.12 -2.30 13.74
C HIS A 50 -0.02 -3.01 13.02
N LEU A 51 -0.07 -4.30 13.22
CA LEU A 51 -0.89 -5.26 12.48
C LEU A 51 -2.33 -5.29 12.96
N ALA A 52 -2.57 -4.75 14.14
CA ALA A 52 -3.89 -4.69 14.68
C ALA A 52 -4.75 -3.87 13.73
N ASN A 53 -5.56 -4.55 12.93
CA ASN A 53 -6.72 -3.98 12.26
C ASN A 53 -6.59 -3.51 10.81
N VAL A 54 -5.61 -3.98 10.05
CA VAL A 54 -5.79 -3.97 8.59
C VAL A 54 -6.65 -5.18 8.25
N GLN A 55 -7.96 -4.99 8.14
CA GLN A 55 -8.77 -6.01 7.48
C GLN A 55 -8.36 -6.04 6.01
N SER A 56 -7.62 -7.08 5.64
CA SER A 56 -7.53 -7.44 4.24
C SER A 56 -8.93 -7.91 3.83
N ASN A 57 -9.50 -7.23 2.88
CA ASN A 57 -10.71 -7.72 2.25
C ASN A 57 -10.34 -8.94 1.40
N LYS A 58 -10.34 -10.13 2.01
CA LYS A 58 -10.05 -11.38 1.29
C LYS A 58 -11.08 -11.73 0.21
N GLU A 59 -12.19 -10.99 0.18
CA GLU A 59 -13.36 -11.33 -0.63
C GLU A 59 -13.27 -10.90 -2.11
N GLU A 60 -12.12 -10.38 -2.61
CA GLU A 60 -12.22 -9.46 -3.73
C GLU A 60 -11.39 -9.74 -4.96
N GLU A 61 -11.19 -10.99 -5.26
CA GLU A 61 -10.81 -11.40 -6.58
C GLU A 61 -12.04 -11.75 -7.44
N GLN A 62 -12.97 -10.82 -7.63
CA GLN A 62 -14.04 -11.07 -8.57
C GLN A 62 -13.98 -10.14 -9.77
N ARG A 63 -13.63 -10.71 -10.90
CA ARG A 63 -14.08 -10.20 -12.19
C ARG A 63 -15.55 -10.58 -12.27
N THR A 64 -16.45 -9.69 -11.85
CA THR A 64 -17.87 -10.00 -11.84
C THR A 64 -18.56 -9.34 -13.02
N THR A 65 -19.21 -10.14 -13.83
CA THR A 65 -20.25 -9.69 -14.77
C THR A 65 -21.58 -9.46 -14.04
N VAL A 66 -21.69 -9.91 -12.79
CA VAL A 66 -22.87 -9.80 -11.94
C VAL A 66 -22.47 -9.18 -10.62
N TYR A 67 -22.83 -7.93 -10.39
CA TYR A 67 -22.57 -7.25 -9.12
C TYR A 67 -23.60 -7.68 -8.07
N ARG A 68 -23.13 -8.02 -6.85
CA ARG A 68 -23.99 -8.26 -5.71
C ARG A 68 -23.93 -7.08 -4.75
N LYS A 69 -25.10 -6.62 -4.31
CA LYS A 69 -25.21 -5.60 -3.25
C LYS A 69 -24.62 -6.12 -1.93
N ALA A 70 -24.33 -5.22 -1.01
CA ALA A 70 -23.84 -5.57 0.32
C ALA A 70 -24.75 -6.55 1.10
N ASN A 71 -26.05 -6.57 0.81
CA ASN A 71 -27.03 -7.51 1.36
C ASN A 71 -27.10 -8.87 0.61
N GLY A 72 -26.18 -9.11 -0.35
CA GLY A 72 -26.14 -10.35 -1.14
C GLY A 72 -27.08 -10.40 -2.36
N ALA A 73 -28.00 -9.44 -2.51
CA ALA A 73 -28.90 -9.39 -3.65
C ALA A 73 -28.12 -9.09 -4.94
N VAL A 74 -28.47 -9.79 -6.03
CA VAL A 74 -27.93 -9.51 -7.35
C VAL A 74 -28.54 -8.18 -7.84
N MET A 75 -27.69 -7.26 -8.31
CA MET A 75 -28.21 -6.08 -8.99
C MET A 75 -28.82 -6.47 -10.32
N GLU A 76 -29.97 -5.89 -10.60
CA GLU A 76 -30.59 -6.05 -11.92
C GLU A 76 -29.65 -5.57 -13.01
N ALA A 77 -29.63 -6.27 -14.14
CA ALA A 77 -28.88 -5.86 -15.31
C ALA A 77 -29.38 -4.46 -15.77
N ILE A 78 -28.44 -3.54 -15.93
CA ILE A 78 -28.77 -2.21 -16.46
C ILE A 78 -29.23 -2.38 -17.89
N PRO A 79 -30.45 -1.93 -18.28
CA PRO A 79 -30.94 -2.06 -19.63
C PRO A 79 -30.03 -1.40 -20.66
N ALA A 80 -29.92 -1.97 -21.85
CA ALA A 80 -29.15 -1.41 -22.95
C ALA A 80 -29.64 0.01 -23.30
N GLY A 81 -28.73 0.90 -23.66
CA GLY A 81 -29.04 2.28 -24.03
C GLY A 81 -29.12 3.28 -22.88
N LYS A 82 -29.14 2.82 -21.64
CA LYS A 82 -29.04 3.70 -20.47
C LYS A 82 -27.67 4.36 -20.38
N LYS A 83 -27.64 5.65 -20.01
CA LYS A 83 -26.42 6.43 -19.84
C LYS A 83 -26.19 6.79 -18.36
N PHE A 84 -24.94 6.82 -17.95
CA PHE A 84 -24.57 7.26 -16.60
C PHE A 84 -24.94 8.74 -16.40
N ASN A 85 -25.68 9.03 -15.34
CA ASN A 85 -26.06 10.38 -14.93
C ASN A 85 -25.29 10.77 -13.66
N SER A 86 -24.30 11.62 -13.82
CA SER A 86 -23.40 12.04 -12.74
C SER A 86 -24.11 12.85 -11.65
N LYS A 87 -25.16 13.61 -12.01
CA LYS A 87 -25.95 14.34 -10.99
C LYS A 87 -26.77 13.38 -10.15
N THR A 88 -27.42 12.42 -10.77
CA THR A 88 -28.17 11.36 -10.06
C THR A 88 -27.25 10.57 -9.14
N PHE A 89 -26.02 10.27 -9.59
CA PHE A 89 -25.00 9.66 -8.73
C PHE A 89 -24.70 10.53 -7.51
N ALA A 90 -24.43 11.81 -7.71
CA ALA A 90 -24.09 12.73 -6.62
C ALA A 90 -25.23 12.85 -5.59
N ASP A 91 -26.48 13.02 -6.07
CA ASP A 91 -27.67 13.15 -5.23
C ASP A 91 -27.90 11.86 -4.39
N LYS A 92 -27.86 10.69 -5.04
CA LYS A 92 -28.04 9.39 -4.37
C LYS A 92 -26.92 9.11 -3.36
N PHE A 93 -25.64 9.33 -3.74
CA PHE A 93 -24.51 9.12 -2.84
C PHE A 93 -24.64 10.02 -1.61
N HIS A 94 -24.91 11.32 -1.80
CA HIS A 94 -25.10 12.23 -0.70
C HIS A 94 -26.22 11.80 0.24
N ALA A 95 -27.38 11.45 -0.32
CA ALA A 95 -28.52 10.99 0.47
C ALA A 95 -28.22 9.74 1.30
N ALA A 96 -27.43 8.81 0.74
CA ALA A 96 -27.08 7.57 1.41
C ALA A 96 -26.06 7.71 2.55
N ILE A 97 -25.20 8.75 2.50
CA ILE A 97 -24.03 8.81 3.40
C ILE A 97 -24.05 9.99 4.39
N LYS A 98 -24.70 11.11 4.09
CA LYS A 98 -24.57 12.38 4.83
C LYS A 98 -24.79 12.25 6.34
N ASP A 99 -25.74 11.45 6.77
CA ASP A 99 -26.11 11.25 8.17
C ASP A 99 -25.55 9.94 8.76
N GLN A 100 -24.64 9.28 8.03
CA GLN A 100 -24.08 7.97 8.38
C GLN A 100 -22.58 8.02 8.68
N VAL A 101 -21.95 9.21 8.61
CA VAL A 101 -20.52 9.41 8.78
C VAL A 101 -20.21 10.72 9.51
N THR A 102 -19.01 10.82 10.09
CA THR A 102 -18.53 12.08 10.68
C THR A 102 -18.34 13.17 9.64
N GLY A 103 -17.81 12.79 8.47
CA GLY A 103 -17.66 13.70 7.35
C GLY A 103 -17.02 13.01 6.14
N TYR A 104 -17.13 13.66 4.98
CA TYR A 104 -16.54 13.17 3.75
C TYR A 104 -16.25 14.27 2.73
N ALA A 105 -15.36 13.96 1.80
CA ALA A 105 -15.12 14.74 0.58
C ALA A 105 -15.09 13.79 -0.63
N LEU A 106 -15.79 14.17 -1.71
CA LEU A 106 -15.89 13.46 -2.97
C LEU A 106 -15.70 14.42 -4.13
N GLN A 107 -14.96 14.01 -5.13
CA GLN A 107 -14.99 14.65 -6.44
C GLN A 107 -15.06 13.60 -7.55
N LEU A 108 -16.01 13.81 -8.46
CA LEU A 108 -16.10 13.14 -9.74
C LEU A 108 -15.60 14.13 -10.81
N ARG A 109 -14.67 13.69 -11.64
CA ARG A 109 -14.16 14.42 -12.78
C ARG A 109 -14.58 13.75 -14.07
N LEU A 110 -14.78 14.55 -15.11
CA LEU A 110 -14.94 14.10 -16.49
C LEU A 110 -13.80 14.69 -17.33
N ASN A 111 -13.00 13.84 -17.93
CA ASN A 111 -11.84 14.25 -18.73
C ASN A 111 -10.93 15.25 -17.99
N GLY A 112 -10.70 15.01 -16.71
CA GLY A 112 -9.87 15.83 -15.83
C GLY A 112 -10.53 17.09 -15.27
N ALA A 113 -11.68 17.50 -15.78
CA ALA A 113 -12.45 18.64 -15.26
C ALA A 113 -13.42 18.21 -14.14
N ALA A 114 -13.59 19.05 -13.13
CA ALA A 114 -14.58 18.81 -12.08
C ALA A 114 -15.98 18.72 -12.68
N ASN A 115 -16.71 17.64 -12.37
CA ASN A 115 -18.07 17.39 -12.81
C ASN A 115 -19.05 17.44 -11.63
N GLN A 116 -18.79 16.68 -10.56
CA GLN A 116 -19.54 16.75 -9.31
C GLN A 116 -18.55 16.88 -8.14
N THR A 117 -18.91 17.71 -7.16
CA THR A 117 -18.13 17.88 -5.92
C THR A 117 -19.10 17.86 -4.73
N LEU A 118 -18.83 16.96 -3.79
CA LEU A 118 -19.57 16.86 -2.55
C LEU A 118 -18.61 16.99 -1.38
N ILE A 119 -18.92 17.88 -0.47
CA ILE A 119 -18.18 18.10 0.77
C ILE A 119 -19.22 18.14 1.90
N TRP A 120 -18.98 17.34 2.94
CA TRP A 120 -19.91 17.23 4.03
C TRP A 120 -19.18 17.20 5.37
N ASN A 121 -19.63 18.10 6.27
CA ASN A 121 -19.34 18.11 7.69
C ASN A 121 -17.83 18.10 8.04
N TRP A 122 -17.40 17.36 9.05
CA TRP A 122 -16.13 17.54 9.76
C TRP A 122 -15.00 16.67 9.22
N ALA A 123 -13.87 17.28 8.90
CA ALA A 123 -12.56 16.63 8.80
C ALA A 123 -11.88 16.57 10.18
N GLN A 124 -12.13 17.59 11.02
CA GLN A 124 -11.80 17.61 12.42
C GLN A 124 -12.99 18.18 13.19
N THR A 125 -13.58 17.39 14.09
CA THR A 125 -14.76 17.78 14.88
C THR A 125 -14.45 18.93 15.85
N PRO A 126 -15.47 19.56 16.47
CA PRO A 126 -15.27 20.56 17.54
C PRO A 126 -14.44 20.06 18.72
N ALA A 127 -14.38 18.75 18.97
CA ALA A 127 -13.50 18.17 19.99
C ALA A 127 -11.99 18.29 19.64
N ASN A 128 -11.65 18.68 18.41
CA ASN A 128 -10.29 18.94 17.94
C ASN A 128 -10.13 20.40 17.49
N ALA A 129 -10.31 20.69 16.20
CA ALA A 129 -10.05 22.02 15.63
C ALA A 129 -11.23 22.63 14.88
N SER A 130 -12.42 22.02 14.91
CA SER A 130 -13.63 22.49 14.21
C SER A 130 -13.39 22.80 12.73
N GLN A 131 -12.76 21.87 12.00
CA GLN A 131 -12.41 22.08 10.61
C GLN A 131 -13.28 21.21 9.69
N GLY A 132 -13.96 21.85 8.75
CA GLY A 132 -14.69 21.17 7.68
C GLY A 132 -13.77 20.46 6.68
N TRP A 133 -14.34 19.56 5.89
CA TRP A 133 -13.64 18.97 4.76
C TRP A 133 -13.38 20.00 3.67
N THR A 134 -12.30 19.77 2.93
CA THR A 134 -11.99 20.39 1.64
C THR A 134 -11.39 19.32 0.71
N LEU A 135 -11.37 19.57 -0.59
CA LEU A 135 -10.75 18.65 -1.54
C LEU A 135 -9.22 18.58 -1.42
N ASP A 136 -8.61 19.58 -0.79
CA ASP A 136 -7.16 19.70 -0.60
C ASP A 136 -6.70 19.16 0.77
N ARG A 137 -7.63 18.77 1.64
CA ARG A 137 -7.30 18.24 2.96
C ARG A 137 -6.80 16.82 2.86
N ARG A 138 -5.57 16.61 3.33
CA ARG A 138 -4.93 15.29 3.32
C ARG A 138 -5.47 14.40 4.43
N MET A 139 -5.59 13.11 4.10
CA MET A 139 -5.88 12.01 5.00
C MET A 139 -4.96 10.84 4.64
N HIS A 140 -4.76 9.90 5.54
CA HIS A 140 -4.13 8.63 5.21
C HIS A 140 -5.02 7.86 4.23
N VAL A 141 -4.48 7.55 3.05
CA VAL A 141 -5.26 6.91 1.98
C VAL A 141 -5.24 5.38 2.05
N ALA A 142 -4.70 4.83 3.13
CA ALA A 142 -4.63 3.39 3.35
C ALA A 142 -4.14 2.64 2.09
N SER A 143 -4.84 1.59 1.69
CA SER A 143 -4.46 0.76 0.55
C SER A 143 -4.64 1.42 -0.83
N VAL A 144 -5.21 2.62 -0.95
CA VAL A 144 -5.11 3.40 -2.20
C VAL A 144 -3.63 3.74 -2.50
N SER A 145 -2.76 3.73 -1.50
CA SER A 145 -1.30 3.76 -1.68
C SER A 145 -0.79 2.70 -2.66
N LYS A 146 -1.45 1.54 -2.76
CA LYS A 146 -1.06 0.47 -3.69
C LYS A 146 -1.27 0.83 -5.16
N LEU A 147 -2.27 1.67 -5.46
CA LEU A 147 -2.42 2.23 -6.81
C LEU A 147 -1.22 3.09 -7.17
N VAL A 148 -0.81 3.98 -6.25
CA VAL A 148 0.38 4.83 -6.44
C VAL A 148 1.64 3.97 -6.64
N THR A 149 1.79 2.91 -5.82
CA THR A 149 2.92 1.97 -5.93
C THR A 149 2.89 1.17 -7.24
N GLY A 150 1.71 0.72 -7.69
CA GLY A 150 1.55 0.02 -8.96
C GLY A 150 1.97 0.88 -10.15
N ILE A 151 1.53 2.14 -10.16
CA ILE A 151 1.93 3.15 -11.17
C ILE A 151 3.45 3.38 -11.12
N ALA A 152 4.01 3.60 -9.94
CA ALA A 152 5.44 3.85 -9.75
C ALA A 152 6.29 2.65 -10.18
N MET A 153 5.88 1.44 -9.79
CA MET A 153 6.62 0.22 -10.13
C MET A 153 6.58 -0.05 -11.63
N LEU A 154 5.40 0.06 -12.26
CA LEU A 154 5.29 -0.13 -13.71
C LEU A 154 6.16 0.87 -14.47
N LYS A 155 6.14 2.15 -14.05
CA LYS A 155 7.01 3.19 -14.62
C LYS A 155 8.49 2.84 -14.47
N LEU A 156 8.92 2.42 -13.28
CA LEU A 156 10.31 2.05 -13.03
C LEU A 156 10.75 0.86 -13.88
N LEU A 157 9.91 -0.16 -13.98
CA LEU A 157 10.19 -1.33 -14.80
C LEU A 157 10.33 -0.94 -16.28
N ASP A 158 9.45 -0.09 -16.79
CA ASP A 158 9.51 0.43 -18.16
C ASP A 158 10.79 1.27 -18.39
N GLU A 159 11.15 2.17 -17.45
CA GLU A 159 12.38 2.98 -17.53
C GLU A 159 13.66 2.13 -17.55
N LYS A 160 13.62 0.94 -16.94
CA LYS A 160 14.77 0.01 -16.86
C LYS A 160 14.72 -1.13 -17.87
N GLY A 161 13.71 -1.20 -18.74
CA GLY A 161 13.53 -2.29 -19.68
C GLY A 161 13.27 -3.64 -19.01
N ILE A 162 12.69 -3.65 -17.80
CA ILE A 162 12.42 -4.87 -17.04
C ILE A 162 10.97 -5.29 -17.26
N SER A 163 10.77 -6.55 -17.64
CA SER A 163 9.41 -7.09 -17.77
C SER A 163 8.71 -7.17 -16.41
N VAL A 164 7.41 -6.91 -16.39
CA VAL A 164 6.57 -7.14 -15.20
C VAL A 164 6.55 -8.62 -14.78
N ASP A 165 6.90 -9.54 -15.69
CA ASP A 165 7.01 -10.98 -15.45
C ASP A 165 8.41 -11.41 -15.01
N ALA A 166 9.39 -10.49 -14.95
CA ALA A 166 10.72 -10.75 -14.42
C ALA A 166 10.65 -11.16 -12.94
N LYS A 167 11.59 -12.02 -12.53
CA LYS A 167 11.62 -12.59 -11.19
C LYS A 167 12.26 -11.63 -10.19
N ILE A 168 11.55 -11.38 -9.09
CA ILE A 168 11.99 -10.44 -8.04
C ILE A 168 13.27 -10.89 -7.33
N ILE A 169 13.55 -12.19 -7.29
CA ILE A 169 14.74 -12.75 -6.62
C ILE A 169 16.04 -12.11 -7.11
N ASN A 170 16.08 -11.68 -8.37
CA ASN A 170 17.25 -11.03 -8.96
C ASN A 170 17.55 -9.64 -8.38
N TYR A 171 16.60 -9.05 -7.65
CA TYR A 171 16.66 -7.69 -7.10
C TYR A 171 16.52 -7.65 -5.58
N LEU A 172 16.32 -8.81 -4.93
CA LEU A 172 16.29 -8.89 -3.47
C LEU A 172 17.70 -8.76 -2.88
N PRO A 173 17.84 -8.21 -1.65
CA PRO A 173 19.14 -8.12 -0.97
C PRO A 173 19.83 -9.49 -0.92
N THR A 174 21.11 -9.56 -1.28
CA THR A 174 21.81 -10.85 -1.35
C THR A 174 22.00 -11.50 0.00
N TYR A 175 22.10 -10.70 1.07
CA TYR A 175 22.23 -11.21 2.44
C TYR A 175 20.92 -11.80 3.02
N TRP A 176 19.79 -11.63 2.34
CA TRP A 176 18.57 -12.31 2.74
C TRP A 176 18.63 -13.79 2.35
N ALA A 177 18.24 -14.68 3.24
CA ALA A 177 17.93 -16.05 2.86
C ALA A 177 16.68 -16.06 1.95
N LYS A 178 16.66 -16.94 0.96
CA LYS A 178 15.55 -17.14 0.03
C LYS A 178 15.07 -18.57 0.18
N GLY A 179 13.88 -18.73 0.77
CA GLY A 179 13.23 -20.02 0.96
C GLY A 179 12.65 -20.58 -0.34
N ALA A 180 11.95 -21.71 -0.21
CA ALA A 180 11.38 -22.42 -1.35
C ALA A 180 10.48 -21.52 -2.19
N ASN A 181 10.54 -21.66 -3.51
CA ASN A 181 9.70 -21.00 -4.52
C ASN A 181 9.80 -19.47 -4.63
N ILE A 182 10.65 -18.80 -3.84
CA ILE A 182 10.87 -17.33 -3.98
C ILE A 182 11.33 -16.98 -5.41
N GLY A 183 12.10 -17.85 -6.05
CA GLY A 183 12.52 -17.70 -7.44
C GLY A 183 11.38 -17.71 -8.48
N GLN A 184 10.18 -18.14 -8.11
CA GLN A 184 9.02 -18.16 -8.99
C GLN A 184 8.24 -16.84 -9.00
N ILE A 185 8.43 -15.99 -7.96
CA ILE A 185 7.67 -14.76 -7.80
C ILE A 185 8.13 -13.71 -8.82
N SER A 186 7.19 -13.16 -9.58
CA SER A 186 7.40 -12.04 -10.49
C SER A 186 6.88 -10.73 -9.89
N PHE A 187 7.20 -9.58 -10.50
CA PHE A 187 6.58 -8.30 -10.16
C PHE A 187 5.07 -8.35 -10.34
N ARG A 188 4.58 -9.01 -11.41
CA ARG A 188 3.14 -9.25 -11.62
C ARG A 188 2.51 -9.97 -10.44
N ASN A 189 3.14 -11.03 -9.94
CA ASN A 189 2.62 -11.78 -8.80
C ASN A 189 2.49 -10.89 -7.54
N LEU A 190 3.45 -10.00 -7.27
CA LEU A 190 3.35 -9.05 -6.17
C LEU A 190 2.18 -8.08 -6.38
N LEU A 191 2.15 -7.40 -7.54
CA LEU A 191 1.18 -6.34 -7.82
C LEU A 191 -0.27 -6.84 -7.96
N GLN A 192 -0.46 -8.15 -8.16
CA GLN A 192 -1.75 -8.82 -8.23
C GLN A 192 -2.11 -9.58 -6.94
N HIS A 193 -1.30 -9.53 -5.88
CA HIS A 193 -1.48 -10.35 -4.69
C HIS A 193 -1.52 -11.86 -4.95
N ARG A 194 -0.63 -12.36 -5.85
CA ARG A 194 -0.53 -13.76 -6.27
C ARG A 194 0.84 -14.38 -6.02
N SER A 195 1.58 -13.81 -5.07
CA SER A 195 2.95 -14.22 -4.75
C SER A 195 3.04 -15.54 -3.98
N GLY A 196 1.96 -15.97 -3.33
CA GLY A 196 1.95 -17.10 -2.41
C GLY A 196 2.33 -16.75 -0.97
N PHE A 197 2.66 -15.48 -0.66
CA PHE A 197 2.75 -15.07 0.73
C PHE A 197 1.37 -15.07 1.38
N ALA A 198 1.27 -15.61 2.59
CA ALA A 198 0.05 -15.72 3.37
C ALA A 198 0.35 -15.34 4.83
N THR A 199 0.35 -14.04 5.10
CA THR A 199 0.72 -13.49 6.42
C THR A 199 -0.50 -13.00 7.22
N GLY A 200 -1.69 -13.16 6.68
CA GLY A 200 -2.91 -12.58 7.25
C GLY A 200 -3.12 -11.10 6.90
N GLY A 201 -2.46 -10.62 5.85
CA GLY A 201 -2.68 -9.28 5.28
C GLY A 201 -1.87 -8.15 5.87
N SER A 202 -1.04 -8.40 6.88
CA SER A 202 -0.58 -7.34 7.77
C SER A 202 0.90 -6.98 7.68
N ALA A 203 1.76 -7.94 7.36
CA ALA A 203 3.20 -7.78 7.50
C ALA A 203 3.83 -7.03 6.33
N SER A 204 4.35 -5.82 6.56
CA SER A 204 5.12 -5.06 5.58
C SER A 204 6.31 -4.30 6.16
N ASP A 205 6.64 -4.51 7.46
CA ASP A 205 7.90 -4.04 8.00
C ASP A 205 9.08 -4.89 7.49
N PHE A 206 10.26 -4.29 7.53
CA PHE A 206 11.47 -4.87 6.93
C PHE A 206 11.81 -6.25 7.49
N SER A 207 11.78 -6.39 8.81
CA SER A 207 12.16 -7.64 9.48
C SER A 207 11.20 -8.77 9.17
N THR A 208 9.89 -8.49 9.16
CA THR A 208 8.86 -9.48 8.82
C THR A 208 8.95 -9.87 7.35
N MET A 209 9.14 -8.93 6.43
CA MET A 209 9.32 -9.26 5.00
C MET A 209 10.56 -10.13 4.77
N LYS A 210 11.70 -9.82 5.42
CA LYS A 210 12.93 -10.62 5.37
C LYS A 210 12.67 -12.05 5.88
N ALA A 211 12.02 -12.19 7.02
CA ALA A 211 11.71 -13.50 7.61
C ALA A 211 10.76 -14.32 6.71
N ARG A 212 9.76 -13.69 6.08
CA ARG A 212 8.83 -14.37 5.16
C ARG A 212 9.49 -14.78 3.85
N VAL A 213 10.40 -13.96 3.31
CA VAL A 213 11.21 -14.35 2.15
C VAL A 213 12.10 -15.55 2.49
N ALA A 214 12.69 -15.57 3.70
CA ALA A 214 13.51 -16.70 4.15
C ALA A 214 12.69 -17.98 4.35
N ALA A 215 11.44 -17.88 4.81
CA ALA A 215 10.54 -19.03 4.94
C ALA A 215 10.08 -19.59 3.58
N GLY A 216 10.03 -18.76 2.54
CA GLY A 216 9.53 -19.17 1.23
C GLY A 216 8.02 -19.14 1.11
N VAL A 217 7.52 -19.64 -0.03
CA VAL A 217 6.09 -19.73 -0.35
C VAL A 217 5.74 -21.13 -0.87
N PRO A 218 4.47 -21.59 -0.72
CA PRO A 218 4.06 -22.88 -1.26
C PRO A 218 4.01 -22.91 -2.79
N GLY A 219 3.86 -21.76 -3.43
CA GLY A 219 3.77 -21.56 -4.87
C GLY A 219 3.18 -20.20 -5.19
N THR A 220 3.06 -19.86 -6.47
CA THR A 220 2.48 -18.60 -6.94
C THR A 220 1.17 -18.85 -7.69
N GLY A 221 0.37 -17.79 -7.90
CA GLY A 221 -0.82 -17.83 -8.76
C GLY A 221 -2.15 -17.70 -8.01
N ASN A 222 -2.26 -18.22 -6.80
CA ASN A 222 -3.44 -18.05 -5.97
C ASN A 222 -3.47 -16.62 -5.39
N TYR A 223 -4.66 -16.03 -5.39
CA TYR A 223 -4.85 -14.72 -4.80
C TYR A 223 -4.88 -14.82 -3.27
N ASP A 224 -4.02 -14.06 -2.63
CA ASP A 224 -4.10 -13.77 -1.19
C ASP A 224 -3.66 -12.32 -0.96
N TYR A 225 -4.58 -11.50 -0.43
CA TYR A 225 -4.31 -10.09 -0.23
C TYR A 225 -3.28 -9.88 0.88
N GLU A 226 -2.08 -9.42 0.50
CA GLU A 226 -0.96 -9.26 1.41
C GLU A 226 -0.29 -7.90 1.27
N ASN A 227 -0.18 -7.15 2.38
CA ASN A 227 0.49 -5.86 2.37
C ASN A 227 1.97 -5.97 2.02
N MET A 228 2.63 -7.06 2.45
CA MET A 228 4.05 -7.27 2.15
C MET A 228 4.37 -7.35 0.65
N ASN A 229 3.42 -7.73 -0.19
CA ASN A 229 3.62 -7.72 -1.64
C ASN A 229 4.03 -6.33 -2.13
N PHE A 230 3.35 -5.31 -1.64
CA PHE A 230 3.64 -3.92 -1.95
C PHE A 230 4.75 -3.34 -1.07
N GLY A 231 4.92 -3.84 0.14
CA GLY A 231 6.09 -3.54 0.98
C GLY A 231 7.39 -3.96 0.31
N LEU A 232 7.43 -5.13 -0.32
CA LEU A 232 8.59 -5.58 -1.12
C LEU A 232 8.85 -4.65 -2.31
N CYS A 233 7.84 -4.06 -2.94
CA CYS A 233 8.02 -3.07 -3.99
C CYS A 233 8.85 -1.86 -3.53
N ARG A 234 8.76 -1.47 -2.24
CA ARG A 234 9.63 -0.45 -1.65
C ARG A 234 11.11 -0.82 -1.76
N ILE A 235 11.46 -2.05 -1.36
CA ILE A 235 12.83 -2.56 -1.38
C ILE A 235 13.31 -2.69 -2.83
N LEU A 236 12.49 -3.27 -3.70
CA LEU A 236 12.79 -3.48 -5.11
C LEU A 236 12.99 -2.15 -5.84
N THR A 237 12.19 -1.11 -5.50
CA THR A 237 12.37 0.24 -6.07
C THR A 237 13.77 0.78 -5.76
N ALA A 238 14.24 0.64 -4.53
CA ALA A 238 15.56 1.14 -4.12
C ALA A 238 16.70 0.47 -4.86
N VAL A 239 16.60 -0.84 -5.07
CA VAL A 239 17.63 -1.62 -5.79
C VAL A 239 17.59 -1.33 -7.29
N ILE A 240 16.42 -1.41 -7.92
CA ILE A 240 16.27 -1.23 -9.38
C ILE A 240 16.60 0.20 -9.79
N ASN A 241 16.25 1.19 -8.96
CA ASN A 241 16.59 2.59 -9.22
C ASN A 241 18.08 2.92 -8.94
N GLY A 242 18.85 1.98 -8.37
CA GLY A 242 20.27 2.16 -8.08
C GLY A 242 20.57 2.96 -6.81
N ASN A 243 19.59 3.12 -5.92
CA ASN A 243 19.79 3.81 -4.63
C ASN A 243 20.57 2.97 -3.63
N VAL A 244 20.52 1.65 -3.75
CA VAL A 244 21.29 0.71 -2.94
C VAL A 244 21.68 -0.50 -3.82
N ASP A 245 22.95 -0.93 -3.70
CA ASP A 245 23.39 -2.17 -4.33
C ASP A 245 22.76 -3.37 -3.59
N LYS A 246 22.15 -4.31 -4.31
CA LYS A 246 21.60 -5.52 -3.71
C LYS A 246 22.63 -6.33 -2.92
N ASN A 247 23.93 -6.19 -3.24
CA ASN A 247 25.03 -6.84 -2.58
C ASN A 247 25.58 -6.05 -1.36
N ALA A 248 25.05 -4.86 -1.08
CA ALA A 248 25.50 -4.06 0.03
C ALA A 248 25.36 -4.82 1.36
N ASN A 249 26.42 -4.80 2.16
CA ASN A 249 26.49 -5.48 3.45
C ASN A 249 27.09 -4.52 4.49
N TYR A 250 26.26 -4.14 5.45
CA TYR A 250 26.61 -3.21 6.53
C TYR A 250 26.84 -3.93 7.87
N GLY A 251 27.12 -5.24 7.83
CA GLY A 251 27.37 -6.06 9.01
C GLY A 251 26.16 -6.14 9.93
N ILE A 252 26.36 -5.90 11.21
CA ILE A 252 25.31 -5.97 12.24
C ILE A 252 24.21 -4.91 12.08
N LEU A 253 24.44 -3.86 11.28
CA LEU A 253 23.51 -2.77 11.02
C LEU A 253 22.74 -2.96 9.69
N ASN A 254 22.87 -4.12 9.04
CA ASN A 254 22.24 -4.37 7.74
C ASN A 254 20.76 -3.98 7.72
N ASP A 255 19.96 -4.55 8.60
CA ASP A 255 18.50 -4.39 8.55
C ASP A 255 18.09 -2.94 8.78
N GLN A 256 18.73 -2.23 9.72
CA GLN A 256 18.44 -0.83 10.02
C GLN A 256 18.78 0.08 8.84
N ILE A 257 19.96 -0.10 8.26
CA ILE A 257 20.41 0.74 7.14
C ILE A 257 19.57 0.46 5.89
N TRP A 258 19.29 -0.81 5.60
CA TRP A 258 18.45 -1.18 4.48
C TRP A 258 17.03 -0.64 4.62
N ASP A 259 16.42 -0.71 5.81
CA ASP A 259 15.08 -0.17 6.01
C ASP A 259 15.05 1.35 5.79
N MET A 260 15.99 2.09 6.42
CA MET A 260 16.14 3.54 6.23
C MET A 260 16.30 3.92 4.76
N LEU A 261 17.22 3.25 4.06
CA LEU A 261 17.52 3.54 2.65
C LEU A 261 16.31 3.27 1.76
N THR A 262 15.64 2.13 1.95
CA THR A 262 14.56 1.71 1.07
C THR A 262 13.28 2.54 1.28
N VAL A 263 12.98 2.96 2.51
CA VAL A 263 11.89 3.91 2.79
C VAL A 263 12.15 5.25 2.08
N ASN A 264 13.36 5.79 2.22
CA ASN A 264 13.71 7.08 1.62
C ASN A 264 13.76 7.00 0.09
N ALA A 265 14.38 5.96 -0.46
CA ALA A 265 14.48 5.76 -1.90
C ALA A 265 13.09 5.62 -2.56
N TYR A 266 12.21 4.80 -1.98
CA TYR A 266 10.85 4.64 -2.45
C TYR A 266 10.08 5.97 -2.40
N ARG A 267 10.10 6.68 -1.26
CA ARG A 267 9.44 7.97 -1.12
C ARG A 267 9.92 8.97 -2.16
N ASN A 268 11.23 9.09 -2.33
CA ASN A 268 11.84 10.05 -3.26
C ASN A 268 11.53 9.69 -4.72
N TYR A 269 11.57 8.40 -5.08
CA TYR A 269 11.20 7.94 -6.42
C TYR A 269 9.74 8.27 -6.73
N VAL A 270 8.82 7.89 -5.84
CA VAL A 270 7.37 8.16 -6.03
C VAL A 270 7.11 9.67 -6.08
N GLN A 271 7.73 10.45 -5.19
CA GLN A 271 7.58 11.90 -5.22
C GLN A 271 8.04 12.48 -6.56
N ALA A 272 9.23 12.11 -7.03
CA ALA A 272 9.80 12.67 -8.25
C ALA A 272 9.10 12.20 -9.54
N LYS A 273 8.70 10.93 -9.59
CA LYS A 273 8.25 10.27 -10.83
C LYS A 273 6.74 10.13 -10.97
N VAL A 274 5.99 10.25 -9.88
CA VAL A 274 4.53 10.10 -9.85
C VAL A 274 3.85 11.36 -9.34
N LEU A 275 4.23 11.81 -8.14
CA LEU A 275 3.53 12.89 -7.45
C LEU A 275 3.86 14.27 -8.03
N THR A 276 5.12 14.60 -8.23
CA THR A 276 5.54 15.88 -8.81
C THR A 276 4.98 16.11 -10.22
N PRO A 277 5.01 15.13 -11.15
CA PRO A 277 4.36 15.28 -12.46
C PRO A 277 2.85 15.51 -12.37
N ALA A 278 2.20 15.06 -11.30
CA ALA A 278 0.78 15.29 -11.03
C ALA A 278 0.52 16.62 -10.29
N GLY A 279 1.53 17.43 -10.05
CA GLY A 279 1.41 18.68 -9.31
C GLY A 279 1.23 18.48 -7.79
N VAL A 280 1.65 17.34 -7.26
CA VAL A 280 1.56 16.99 -5.82
C VAL A 280 2.92 17.17 -5.16
N GLY A 281 3.03 18.11 -4.27
CA GLY A 281 4.25 18.41 -3.51
C GLY A 281 4.15 18.01 -2.04
N GLY A 282 5.30 17.62 -1.43
CA GLY A 282 5.42 17.43 0.00
C GLY A 282 4.49 16.36 0.60
N ALA A 283 4.18 15.30 -0.16
CA ALA A 283 3.45 14.16 0.37
C ALA A 283 4.37 13.25 1.19
N GLY A 284 3.81 12.57 2.18
CA GLY A 284 4.59 11.72 3.07
C GLY A 284 3.74 10.70 3.81
N PHE A 285 4.36 10.05 4.79
CA PHE A 285 3.76 8.96 5.56
C PHE A 285 3.37 9.37 6.98
N ALA A 286 3.91 10.49 7.46
CA ALA A 286 3.59 11.06 8.77
C ALA A 286 2.39 11.99 8.70
N PRO A 287 1.60 12.14 9.78
CA PRO A 287 0.53 13.11 9.87
C PRO A 287 1.06 14.54 9.65
N ALA A 288 0.33 15.30 8.84
CA ALA A 288 0.60 16.73 8.64
C ALA A 288 -0.37 17.56 9.48
N ALA A 289 0.07 18.77 9.86
CA ALA A 289 -0.80 19.74 10.52
C ALA A 289 -2.04 20.02 9.66
N GLY A 290 -3.21 20.10 10.29
CA GLY A 290 -4.48 20.34 9.59
C GLY A 290 -5.00 19.18 8.75
N GLY A 291 -4.37 18.01 8.76
CA GLY A 291 -4.90 16.80 8.13
C GLY A 291 -6.22 16.35 8.74
N ALA A 292 -7.00 15.57 8.01
CA ALA A 292 -8.20 14.96 8.57
C ALA A 292 -7.83 13.93 9.67
N LEU A 293 -8.68 13.83 10.67
CA LEU A 293 -8.59 12.83 11.74
C LEU A 293 -9.68 11.79 11.56
N ALA A 294 -9.40 10.55 11.95
CA ALA A 294 -10.38 9.47 11.97
C ALA A 294 -11.24 9.53 13.24
N TYR A 295 -12.51 9.22 13.09
CA TYR A 295 -13.47 9.23 14.18
C TYR A 295 -14.27 7.93 14.26
N ARG A 296 -14.87 7.71 15.42
CA ARG A 296 -15.99 6.78 15.56
C ARG A 296 -17.25 7.38 14.96
N PHE A 297 -18.21 6.54 14.63
CA PHE A 297 -19.52 7.05 14.26
C PHE A 297 -20.62 6.27 15.01
N PRO A 298 -21.55 6.95 15.67
CA PRO A 298 -21.55 8.40 15.93
C PRO A 298 -20.31 8.85 16.71
N HIS A 299 -19.84 10.09 16.51
CA HIS A 299 -18.52 10.56 16.99
C HIS A 299 -18.49 10.96 18.49
N LEU A 300 -19.60 10.99 19.17
CA LEU A 300 -19.75 11.06 20.64
C LEU A 300 -18.78 12.02 21.37
N ASN A 301 -18.49 13.19 20.83
CA ASN A 301 -17.56 14.21 21.39
C ASN A 301 -16.15 13.70 21.75
N GLN A 302 -15.73 12.59 21.19
CA GLN A 302 -14.39 12.05 21.39
C GLN A 302 -13.39 12.68 20.42
N GLY A 303 -12.13 12.81 20.87
CA GLY A 303 -11.03 13.25 20.05
C GLY A 303 -10.80 12.32 18.86
N GLY A 304 -10.41 12.90 17.73
CA GLY A 304 -10.02 12.16 16.55
C GLY A 304 -8.68 11.45 16.73
N TRP A 305 -8.40 10.54 15.83
CA TRP A 305 -7.18 9.76 15.79
C TRP A 305 -6.48 9.91 14.45
N ASN A 306 -5.18 9.89 14.47
CA ASN A 306 -4.37 9.68 13.29
C ASN A 306 -3.60 8.37 13.42
N SER A 307 -3.32 7.73 12.29
CA SER A 307 -2.63 6.45 12.24
C SER A 307 -1.11 6.54 12.51
N GLY A 308 -0.59 7.71 12.89
CA GLY A 308 0.83 7.92 13.16
C GLY A 308 1.71 7.93 11.90
N ASP A 309 3.01 7.77 12.10
CA ASP A 309 3.97 7.60 11.01
C ASP A 309 3.91 6.16 10.45
N LEU A 310 3.55 6.04 9.18
CA LEU A 310 3.38 4.78 8.48
C LEU A 310 4.50 4.50 7.47
N SER A 311 5.67 5.08 7.66
CA SER A 311 6.83 4.91 6.77
C SER A 311 7.22 3.43 6.60
N THR A 312 7.11 2.63 7.67
CA THR A 312 7.38 1.19 7.64
C THR A 312 6.35 0.38 6.84
N MET A 313 5.17 0.97 6.59
CA MET A 313 4.12 0.39 5.75
C MET A 313 4.20 0.87 4.31
N SER A 314 5.18 1.74 3.99
CA SER A 314 5.31 2.34 2.65
C SER A 314 5.44 1.27 1.56
N GLY A 315 4.84 1.57 0.42
CA GLY A 315 4.55 0.61 -0.65
C GLY A 315 3.13 0.06 -0.56
N GLY A 316 2.74 -0.54 0.56
CA GLY A 316 1.41 -1.13 0.76
C GLY A 316 0.36 -0.16 1.29
N ALA A 317 0.79 0.81 2.10
CA ALA A 317 -0.04 1.84 2.72
C ALA A 317 0.83 3.07 3.03
N GLY A 318 0.31 4.01 3.83
CA GLY A 318 1.10 5.07 4.46
C GLY A 318 1.00 6.42 3.78
N TRP A 319 0.73 6.52 2.49
CA TRP A 319 0.61 7.82 1.83
C TRP A 319 -0.53 8.65 2.44
N ARG A 320 -0.24 9.95 2.64
CA ARG A 320 -1.22 10.95 3.03
C ARG A 320 -1.41 11.92 1.88
N LEU A 321 -2.59 11.81 1.26
CA LEU A 321 -2.98 12.56 0.08
C LEU A 321 -4.36 13.16 0.28
N SER A 322 -4.71 14.15 -0.52
CA SER A 322 -6.05 14.71 -0.62
C SER A 322 -6.85 14.08 -1.77
N VAL A 323 -8.15 14.29 -1.78
CA VAL A 323 -9.02 13.87 -2.89
C VAL A 323 -8.50 14.40 -4.23
N LYS A 324 -8.14 15.68 -4.27
CA LYS A 324 -7.64 16.36 -5.46
C LYS A 324 -6.28 15.80 -5.91
N GLU A 325 -5.40 15.48 -4.97
CA GLU A 325 -4.08 14.92 -5.27
C GLU A 325 -4.17 13.51 -5.84
N VAL A 326 -5.05 12.65 -5.30
CA VAL A 326 -5.28 11.30 -5.87
C VAL A 326 -5.87 11.41 -7.28
N LEU A 327 -6.87 12.27 -7.49
CA LEU A 327 -7.45 12.52 -8.82
C LEU A 327 -6.40 13.07 -9.81
N ASN A 328 -5.50 13.91 -9.36
CA ASN A 328 -4.42 14.40 -10.21
C ASN A 328 -3.49 13.26 -10.66
N VAL A 329 -3.10 12.38 -9.73
CA VAL A 329 -2.29 11.20 -10.10
C VAL A 329 -3.03 10.32 -11.12
N MET A 330 -4.32 10.08 -10.93
CA MET A 330 -5.14 9.30 -11.86
C MET A 330 -5.21 9.95 -13.24
N ASP A 331 -5.52 11.24 -13.32
CA ASP A 331 -5.63 12.00 -14.57
C ASP A 331 -4.29 12.06 -15.33
N HIS A 332 -3.19 12.29 -14.61
CA HIS A 332 -1.85 12.35 -15.19
C HIS A 332 -1.36 10.98 -15.67
N ALA A 333 -1.79 9.89 -15.02
CA ALA A 333 -1.52 8.54 -15.49
C ALA A 333 -2.41 8.15 -16.69
N ARG A 334 -3.73 8.37 -16.59
CA ARG A 334 -4.69 7.84 -17.57
C ARG A 334 -4.81 8.70 -18.83
N ARG A 335 -4.89 10.03 -18.66
CA ARG A 335 -5.24 10.95 -19.74
C ARG A 335 -4.09 11.79 -20.23
N LYS A 336 -3.34 12.44 -19.32
CA LYS A 336 -2.26 13.35 -19.68
C LYS A 336 -0.98 12.64 -20.14
N GLY A 337 -0.80 11.38 -19.74
CA GLY A 337 0.37 10.59 -20.13
C GLY A 337 1.71 11.05 -19.54
N THR A 338 1.70 11.95 -18.56
CA THR A 338 2.94 12.52 -18.00
C THR A 338 3.61 11.61 -16.97
N ILE A 339 2.85 10.67 -16.40
CA ILE A 339 3.38 9.64 -15.50
C ILE A 339 3.63 8.35 -16.28
N LEU A 340 2.60 7.82 -16.91
CA LEU A 340 2.66 6.63 -17.77
C LEU A 340 1.99 6.95 -19.11
N PRO A 341 2.44 6.40 -20.24
CA PRO A 341 1.66 6.42 -21.47
C PRO A 341 0.28 5.78 -21.28
N ALA A 342 -0.73 6.27 -21.98
CA ALA A 342 -2.13 5.82 -21.81
C ALA A 342 -2.30 4.31 -21.98
N ASN A 343 -1.62 3.69 -22.95
CA ASN A 343 -1.63 2.24 -23.16
C ASN A 343 -1.00 1.47 -21.98
N ARG A 344 -0.01 2.05 -21.30
CA ARG A 344 0.60 1.45 -20.11
C ARG A 344 -0.31 1.57 -18.89
N THR A 345 -1.02 2.68 -18.76
CA THR A 345 -2.06 2.81 -17.72
C THR A 345 -3.20 1.83 -17.97
N GLN A 346 -3.65 1.67 -19.21
CA GLN A 346 -4.68 0.67 -19.54
C GLN A 346 -4.18 -0.75 -19.26
N PHE A 347 -2.92 -1.06 -19.57
CA PHE A 347 -2.29 -2.33 -19.20
C PHE A 347 -2.29 -2.55 -17.68
N LEU A 348 -1.94 -1.53 -16.88
CA LEU A 348 -2.00 -1.60 -15.42
C LEU A 348 -3.42 -1.94 -14.93
N LEU A 349 -4.42 -1.26 -15.46
CA LEU A 349 -5.82 -1.43 -15.07
C LEU A 349 -6.33 -2.84 -15.43
N ASP A 350 -6.16 -3.26 -16.68
CA ASP A 350 -6.64 -4.55 -17.17
C ASP A 350 -5.93 -5.75 -16.53
N ASN A 351 -4.69 -5.56 -16.10
CA ASN A 351 -3.91 -6.57 -15.37
C ASN A 351 -4.01 -6.43 -13.84
N ARG A 352 -4.84 -5.54 -13.33
CA ARG A 352 -5.04 -5.31 -11.87
C ARG A 352 -3.73 -5.09 -11.10
N LEU A 353 -2.80 -4.33 -11.66
CA LEU A 353 -1.53 -4.03 -10.99
C LEU A 353 -1.73 -2.92 -9.94
N GLY A 354 -2.15 -3.31 -8.73
CA GLY A 354 -2.55 -2.39 -7.66
C GLY A 354 -4.01 -1.97 -7.71
N ILE A 355 -4.85 -2.69 -8.46
CA ILE A 355 -6.30 -2.53 -8.57
C ILE A 355 -6.99 -3.72 -7.89
N ASP A 356 -8.07 -3.48 -7.16
CA ASP A 356 -8.81 -4.54 -6.49
C ASP A 356 -9.81 -5.23 -7.42
N GLN A 357 -10.66 -4.45 -8.08
CA GLN A 357 -11.77 -5.00 -8.87
C GLN A 357 -11.82 -4.40 -10.27
N ILE A 358 -12.27 -5.24 -11.21
CA ILE A 358 -12.74 -4.85 -12.53
C ILE A 358 -14.20 -5.27 -12.60
N ILE A 359 -15.10 -4.31 -12.86
CA ILE A 359 -16.53 -4.55 -12.97
C ILE A 359 -16.97 -4.17 -14.38
N ASP A 360 -17.56 -5.11 -15.10
CA ASP A 360 -18.13 -4.86 -16.41
C ASP A 360 -19.48 -4.14 -16.23
N THR A 361 -19.66 -3.02 -16.93
CA THR A 361 -20.89 -2.21 -16.92
C THR A 361 -21.35 -1.96 -18.36
N PRO A 362 -22.59 -1.55 -18.61
CA PRO A 362 -23.05 -1.22 -19.95
C PRO A 362 -22.25 -0.11 -20.64
N ALA A 363 -21.61 0.76 -19.85
CA ALA A 363 -20.78 1.85 -20.37
C ALA A 363 -19.31 1.45 -20.58
N GLY A 364 -18.91 0.23 -20.18
CA GLY A 364 -17.55 -0.28 -20.21
C GLY A 364 -17.05 -0.72 -18.82
N LYS A 365 -15.76 -0.91 -18.68
CA LYS A 365 -15.16 -1.42 -17.43
C LYS A 365 -14.96 -0.31 -16.41
N LEU A 366 -15.32 -0.59 -15.17
CA LEU A 366 -14.99 0.15 -13.98
C LEU A 366 -13.80 -0.54 -13.29
N TYR A 367 -12.82 0.24 -12.86
CA TYR A 367 -11.68 -0.25 -12.09
C TYR A 367 -11.61 0.50 -10.76
N ASN A 368 -11.49 -0.21 -9.65
CA ASN A 368 -11.41 0.46 -8.36
C ASN A 368 -10.23 0.00 -7.51
N LYS A 369 -9.79 0.90 -6.64
CA LYS A 369 -8.90 0.62 -5.53
C LYS A 369 -9.50 1.15 -4.25
N ASN A 370 -9.68 0.26 -3.29
CA ASN A 370 -10.20 0.57 -1.96
C ASN A 370 -9.06 0.78 -0.95
N GLY A 371 -9.28 1.62 0.03
CA GLY A 371 -8.43 1.82 1.17
C GLY A 371 -9.26 1.96 2.45
N ALA A 372 -8.90 1.18 3.46
CA ALA A 372 -9.51 1.27 4.78
C ALA A 372 -8.44 1.05 5.85
N TRP A 373 -8.48 1.86 6.91
CA TRP A 373 -7.61 1.76 8.07
C TRP A 373 -8.38 2.08 9.34
N ARG A 374 -8.22 1.29 10.40
CA ARG A 374 -8.98 1.44 11.63
C ARG A 374 -8.16 1.03 12.85
N ASP A 375 -8.55 1.54 14.01
CA ASP A 375 -7.89 1.28 15.29
C ASP A 375 -8.54 0.16 16.13
N GLY A 376 -9.44 -0.61 15.56
CA GLY A 376 -10.12 -1.70 16.26
C GLY A 376 -11.01 -2.54 15.33
N ALA A 377 -11.61 -3.58 15.86
CA ALA A 377 -12.59 -4.39 15.15
C ALA A 377 -13.91 -3.61 14.93
N CYS A 378 -14.65 -3.94 13.86
CA CYS A 378 -15.84 -3.19 13.47
C CYS A 378 -16.94 -3.16 14.53
N GLU A 379 -17.13 -4.24 15.26
CA GLU A 379 -18.07 -4.38 16.34
C GLU A 379 -17.79 -3.43 17.52
N ASN A 380 -16.52 -3.00 17.66
CA ASN A 380 -16.07 -2.13 18.74
C ASN A 380 -16.15 -0.63 18.40
N ASN A 381 -16.90 -0.26 17.36
CA ASN A 381 -17.02 1.11 16.88
C ASN A 381 -15.64 1.80 16.72
N PRO A 382 -14.73 1.28 15.85
CA PRO A 382 -13.39 1.83 15.70
C PRO A 382 -13.41 3.21 15.07
N ARG A 383 -12.36 3.99 15.30
CA ARG A 383 -12.04 5.13 14.45
C ARG A 383 -11.53 4.60 13.12
N MET A 384 -11.96 5.18 12.02
CA MET A 384 -11.71 4.61 10.69
C MET A 384 -11.46 5.68 9.65
N GLU A 385 -10.49 5.43 8.78
CA GLU A 385 -10.21 6.16 7.55
C GLU A 385 -10.60 5.26 6.38
N GLN A 386 -11.42 5.76 5.46
CA GLN A 386 -11.81 5.04 4.24
C GLN A 386 -11.58 5.93 3.02
N CYS A 387 -11.07 5.37 1.96
CA CYS A 387 -11.01 6.04 0.66
C CYS A 387 -11.21 5.06 -0.48
N VAL A 388 -11.73 5.55 -1.59
CA VAL A 388 -11.90 4.78 -2.82
C VAL A 388 -11.48 5.65 -4.00
N ALA A 389 -10.67 5.07 -4.88
CA ALA A 389 -10.30 5.64 -6.17
C ALA A 389 -10.88 4.78 -7.28
N VAL A 390 -11.61 5.38 -8.21
CA VAL A 390 -12.33 4.65 -9.26
C VAL A 390 -12.08 5.28 -10.63
N PHE A 391 -11.60 4.46 -11.56
CA PHE A 391 -11.59 4.79 -12.98
C PHE A 391 -12.90 4.27 -13.59
N LEU A 392 -13.75 5.18 -13.99
CA LEU A 392 -15.03 4.88 -14.59
C LEU A 392 -14.95 4.93 -16.14
N PRO A 393 -15.86 4.25 -16.83
CA PRO A 393 -16.00 4.38 -18.28
C PRO A 393 -16.29 5.82 -18.72
N GLY A 394 -16.06 6.12 -19.98
CA GLY A 394 -16.41 7.43 -20.57
C GLY A 394 -15.54 8.60 -20.07
N GLY A 395 -14.35 8.33 -19.56
CA GLY A 395 -13.42 9.38 -19.10
C GLY A 395 -13.72 9.94 -17.72
N TYR A 396 -14.57 9.28 -16.94
CA TYR A 396 -14.83 9.68 -15.56
C TYR A 396 -13.80 9.10 -14.60
N GLU A 397 -13.46 9.87 -13.56
CA GLU A 397 -12.60 9.50 -12.43
C GLU A 397 -13.24 10.00 -11.15
N LEU A 398 -13.29 9.14 -10.15
CA LEU A 398 -13.91 9.41 -8.86
C LEU A 398 -12.94 9.11 -7.73
N VAL A 399 -12.86 10.03 -6.76
CA VAL A 399 -12.21 9.79 -5.47
C VAL A 399 -13.12 10.26 -4.35
N VAL A 400 -13.26 9.45 -3.32
CA VAL A 400 -14.01 9.78 -2.11
C VAL A 400 -13.24 9.38 -0.87
N PHE A 401 -13.23 10.27 0.13
CA PHE A 401 -12.66 10.07 1.45
C PHE A 401 -13.74 10.19 2.52
N VAL A 402 -13.73 9.28 3.47
CA VAL A 402 -14.59 9.27 4.65
C VAL A 402 -13.71 9.04 5.88
N ASN A 403 -13.90 9.86 6.91
CA ASN A 403 -13.06 9.80 8.11
C ASN A 403 -13.74 9.15 9.32
N SER A 404 -14.66 8.25 9.08
CA SER A 404 -15.26 7.37 10.08
C SER A 404 -15.73 6.07 9.43
N ARG A 405 -16.22 5.11 10.24
CA ARG A 405 -17.03 4.04 9.68
C ARG A 405 -18.35 4.60 9.13
N ILE A 406 -18.97 3.88 8.22
CA ILE A 406 -20.29 4.20 7.67
C ILE A 406 -21.31 3.43 8.48
N SER A 407 -22.21 4.15 9.16
CA SER A 407 -23.26 3.59 10.01
C SER A 407 -22.74 2.62 11.12
N ALA A 408 -23.62 1.87 11.75
CA ALA A 408 -23.24 0.91 12.79
C ALA A 408 -22.55 -0.36 12.28
N GLY A 409 -22.62 -0.67 10.96
CA GLY A 409 -22.22 -1.95 10.40
C GLY A 409 -20.87 -1.98 9.69
N CYS A 410 -20.01 -0.95 9.74
CA CYS A 410 -18.79 -0.85 8.92
C CYS A 410 -19.04 -1.14 7.42
N THR A 411 -20.09 -0.56 6.89
CA THR A 411 -20.41 -0.66 5.44
C THR A 411 -19.20 -0.26 4.60
N SER A 412 -18.90 -1.05 3.59
CA SER A 412 -17.80 -0.78 2.68
C SER A 412 -18.10 0.46 1.82
N LEU A 413 -17.27 1.49 1.92
CA LEU A 413 -17.35 2.67 1.08
C LEU A 413 -17.31 2.32 -0.41
N ARG A 414 -16.47 1.35 -0.78
CA ARG A 414 -16.38 0.88 -2.17
C ARG A 414 -17.71 0.31 -2.67
N ASN A 415 -18.37 -0.52 -1.85
CA ASN A 415 -19.66 -1.12 -2.24
C ASN A 415 -20.70 -0.02 -2.43
N LEU A 416 -20.79 0.92 -1.49
CA LEU A 416 -21.69 2.08 -1.61
C LEU A 416 -21.45 2.87 -2.90
N VAL A 417 -20.18 3.18 -3.22
CA VAL A 417 -19.83 3.90 -4.45
C VAL A 417 -20.24 3.11 -5.70
N THR A 418 -19.95 1.80 -5.72
CA THR A 418 -20.25 0.95 -6.86
C THR A 418 -21.76 0.78 -7.06
N GLU A 419 -22.51 0.52 -5.99
CA GLU A 419 -23.97 0.40 -6.03
C GLU A 419 -24.60 1.70 -6.53
N THR A 420 -24.21 2.82 -5.95
CA THR A 420 -24.73 4.13 -6.36
C THR A 420 -24.42 4.44 -7.83
N TYR A 421 -23.20 4.08 -8.30
CA TYR A 421 -22.84 4.26 -9.70
C TYR A 421 -23.75 3.43 -10.61
N LEU A 422 -23.92 2.15 -10.32
CA LEU A 422 -24.76 1.26 -11.13
C LEU A 422 -26.25 1.66 -11.12
N GLU A 423 -26.74 2.22 -10.01
CA GLU A 423 -28.11 2.74 -9.89
C GLU A 423 -28.33 4.12 -10.53
N SER A 424 -27.29 4.72 -11.10
CA SER A 424 -27.33 6.06 -11.68
C SER A 424 -27.37 6.07 -13.22
N PHE A 425 -27.72 4.95 -13.81
CA PHE A 425 -27.98 4.86 -15.25
C PHE A 425 -29.44 5.16 -15.55
N GLN A 426 -29.69 6.09 -16.51
CA GLN A 426 -31.01 6.56 -16.92
C GLN A 426 -31.18 6.49 -18.43
#